data_a8e44c8783a88e23cf53af8f1b3614ea
#
_entry.id   a8e44c8783a88e23cf53af8f1b3614ea
#
_cell.length_a   1.000
_cell.length_b   1.000
_cell.length_c   1.000
_cell.angle_alpha   90.00
_cell.angle_beta   90.00
_cell.angle_gamma   90.00
#
_symmetry.space_group_name_H-M   'P 1'
#
loop_
_entity.id
_entity.type
_entity.pdbx_description
1 polymer ?
#
loop_
_entity_poly.entity_id
_entity_poly.type
_entity_poly.pdbx_seq_one_letter_code
_entity_poly.pdbx_strand_id
1 'polypeptide(L)'
;MQAIGSTCGKQDPDAALAWANNLHGDQERARTLQNIFSAWATKDPEAASRAVTSLSAGPVRDQAISNIARQWAGTDLQAALAWTQNLPASDARDNALRNVLTAWIGSDPGGAQNFVSSMPSGKSRENAISFLAIQLAHSDVQSAIAWVQKLPDGQARRTALNNITSQWSETDPQAAAEFVWRSSKGAERTQILDNVCRQWARSDAQAALHWAESLGETGARNSFLPGIISVIAEDDPRQAASLLTRLPPGQPQANTAGGIAWNWAGNDPQSASKWAASLPEGANRERACESLINRWASSDLSAAGTWLQNLSDGKSRDAGVTALVQKLITTDPQTALDWAQSIDNQGSRNAQVEAAVMAWMKTNPDDAAKWVSQSSLPNDVKARVLATP
;
A
#
# COMPACT_ATOMS: atom_id res chain seq x y z
N MET A 1 -29.14 -13.46 27.30
CA MET A 1 -29.14 -13.90 25.88
C MET A 1 -27.88 -14.68 25.49
N GLN A 2 -26.64 -14.20 25.70
CA GLN A 2 -25.43 -14.93 25.36
C GLN A 2 -25.32 -16.31 26.04
N ALA A 3 -25.62 -16.40 27.32
CA ALA A 3 -25.61 -17.66 28.06
C ALA A 3 -26.66 -18.66 27.55
N ILE A 4 -27.84 -18.19 27.15
CA ILE A 4 -28.91 -19.04 26.61
C ILE A 4 -28.50 -19.64 25.27
N GLY A 5 -28.02 -18.82 24.32
CA GLY A 5 -27.56 -19.31 23.00
C GLY A 5 -26.46 -20.35 23.10
N SER A 6 -25.47 -20.14 23.99
CA SER A 6 -24.37 -21.08 24.22
C SER A 6 -24.85 -22.40 24.89
N THR A 7 -25.74 -22.33 25.87
CA THR A 7 -26.25 -23.53 26.56
C THR A 7 -27.19 -24.34 25.67
N CYS A 8 -28.15 -23.68 25.00
CA CYS A 8 -29.05 -24.33 24.05
C CYS A 8 -28.30 -24.90 22.84
N GLY A 9 -27.28 -24.20 22.32
CA GLY A 9 -26.46 -24.69 21.23
C GLY A 9 -25.65 -25.94 21.56
N LYS A 10 -25.40 -26.25 22.83
CA LYS A 10 -24.80 -27.50 23.29
C LYS A 10 -25.81 -28.63 23.52
N GLN A 11 -27.03 -28.30 23.96
CA GLN A 11 -28.04 -29.29 24.35
C GLN A 11 -28.94 -29.69 23.20
N ASP A 12 -29.55 -28.73 22.52
CA ASP A 12 -30.44 -28.90 21.39
C ASP A 12 -30.18 -27.77 20.36
N PRO A 13 -29.19 -27.94 19.48
CA PRO A 13 -28.80 -26.91 18.53
C PRO A 13 -29.86 -26.62 17.47
N ASP A 14 -30.71 -27.62 17.09
CA ASP A 14 -31.76 -27.43 16.08
C ASP A 14 -32.91 -26.57 16.64
N ALA A 15 -33.33 -26.81 17.87
CA ALA A 15 -34.30 -25.97 18.57
C ALA A 15 -33.71 -24.55 18.81
N ALA A 16 -32.43 -24.45 19.13
CA ALA A 16 -31.76 -23.17 19.29
C ALA A 16 -31.71 -22.35 17.99
N LEU A 17 -31.47 -22.99 16.84
CA LEU A 17 -31.50 -22.35 15.52
C LEU A 17 -32.91 -21.86 15.17
N ALA A 18 -33.92 -22.69 15.39
CA ALA A 18 -35.31 -22.34 15.13
C ALA A 18 -35.71 -21.11 15.98
N TRP A 19 -35.32 -21.10 17.25
CA TRP A 19 -35.55 -19.94 18.13
C TRP A 19 -34.79 -18.68 17.67
N ALA A 20 -33.52 -18.80 17.33
CA ALA A 20 -32.71 -17.67 16.91
C ALA A 20 -33.25 -17.01 15.61
N ASN A 21 -33.77 -17.81 14.67
CA ASN A 21 -34.35 -17.30 13.43
C ASN A 21 -35.66 -16.48 13.65
N ASN A 22 -36.34 -16.67 14.78
CA ASN A 22 -37.55 -15.93 15.17
C ASN A 22 -37.23 -14.65 16.00
N LEU A 23 -35.98 -14.34 16.27
CA LEU A 23 -35.59 -13.12 16.99
C LEU A 23 -35.87 -11.87 16.16
N HIS A 24 -36.47 -10.87 16.81
CA HIS A 24 -36.69 -9.55 16.22
C HIS A 24 -35.41 -8.70 16.43
N GLY A 25 -34.74 -8.38 15.36
CA GLY A 25 -33.52 -7.58 15.38
C GLY A 25 -32.31 -8.31 14.78
N ASP A 26 -31.82 -7.79 13.66
CA ASP A 26 -30.78 -8.45 12.86
C ASP A 26 -29.47 -8.65 13.64
N GLN A 27 -29.09 -7.66 14.45
CA GLN A 27 -27.85 -7.72 15.23
C GLN A 27 -27.92 -8.77 16.36
N GLU A 28 -29.07 -8.84 17.03
CA GLU A 28 -29.28 -9.82 18.11
C GLU A 28 -29.34 -11.24 17.55
N ARG A 29 -30.09 -11.43 16.45
CA ARG A 29 -30.13 -12.69 15.71
C ARG A 29 -28.75 -13.14 15.27
N ALA A 30 -27.95 -12.26 14.66
CA ALA A 30 -26.60 -12.55 14.20
C ALA A 30 -25.70 -13.02 15.36
N ARG A 31 -25.67 -12.30 16.48
CA ARG A 31 -24.88 -12.68 17.66
C ARG A 31 -25.33 -14.02 18.25
N THR A 32 -26.63 -14.24 18.30
CA THR A 32 -27.21 -15.50 18.83
C THR A 32 -26.81 -16.68 17.95
N LEU A 33 -26.92 -16.57 16.62
CA LEU A 33 -26.49 -17.60 15.68
C LEU A 33 -24.98 -17.90 15.80
N GLN A 34 -24.15 -16.87 15.92
CA GLN A 34 -22.70 -17.05 16.14
C GLN A 34 -22.41 -17.86 17.41
N ASN A 35 -23.09 -17.54 18.52
CA ASN A 35 -22.92 -18.28 19.77
C ASN A 35 -23.40 -19.73 19.68
N ILE A 36 -24.52 -19.98 19.00
CA ILE A 36 -25.05 -21.32 18.77
C ILE A 36 -24.05 -22.16 17.98
N PHE A 37 -23.62 -21.66 16.81
CA PHE A 37 -22.66 -22.38 15.97
C PHE A 37 -21.29 -22.58 16.64
N SER A 38 -20.82 -21.63 17.41
CA SER A 38 -19.58 -21.77 18.19
C SER A 38 -19.68 -22.88 19.23
N ALA A 39 -20.80 -22.94 19.96
CA ALA A 39 -21.08 -23.95 20.96
C ALA A 39 -21.32 -25.35 20.33
N TRP A 40 -22.05 -25.41 19.23
CA TRP A 40 -22.31 -26.62 18.47
C TRP A 40 -21.03 -27.20 17.87
N ALA A 41 -20.22 -26.36 17.21
CA ALA A 41 -18.94 -26.79 16.64
C ALA A 41 -17.97 -27.36 17.67
N THR A 42 -18.04 -26.94 18.94
CA THR A 42 -17.23 -27.52 20.02
C THR A 42 -17.68 -28.92 20.40
N LYS A 43 -18.98 -29.23 20.28
CA LYS A 43 -19.55 -30.53 20.68
C LYS A 43 -19.62 -31.51 19.52
N ASP A 44 -20.10 -31.05 18.38
CA ASP A 44 -20.29 -31.83 17.16
C ASP A 44 -20.05 -30.95 15.92
N PRO A 45 -18.79 -30.81 15.51
CA PRO A 45 -18.44 -29.98 14.37
C PRO A 45 -18.99 -30.51 13.05
N GLU A 46 -19.19 -31.83 12.92
CA GLU A 46 -19.77 -32.44 11.73
C GLU A 46 -21.23 -32.06 11.55
N ALA A 47 -22.05 -32.18 12.60
CA ALA A 47 -23.44 -31.73 12.55
C ALA A 47 -23.55 -30.21 12.32
N ALA A 48 -22.72 -29.41 13.00
CA ALA A 48 -22.64 -27.96 12.79
C ALA A 48 -22.28 -27.62 11.33
N SER A 49 -21.39 -28.39 10.70
CA SER A 49 -20.97 -28.17 9.29
C SER A 49 -22.11 -28.43 8.29
N ARG A 50 -22.97 -29.38 8.58
CA ARG A 50 -24.17 -29.62 7.78
C ARG A 50 -25.19 -28.49 7.95
N ALA A 51 -25.42 -28.07 9.18
CA ALA A 51 -26.41 -27.04 9.49
C ALA A 51 -26.02 -25.63 8.97
N VAL A 52 -24.73 -25.28 8.92
CA VAL A 52 -24.29 -23.96 8.46
C VAL A 52 -24.68 -23.65 7.01
N THR A 53 -24.92 -24.67 6.20
CA THR A 53 -25.36 -24.50 4.82
C THR A 53 -26.78 -23.94 4.70
N SER A 54 -27.63 -24.07 5.75
CA SER A 54 -28.94 -23.49 5.82
C SER A 54 -28.97 -21.97 6.06
N LEU A 55 -27.86 -21.40 6.52
CA LEU A 55 -27.76 -19.96 6.71
C LEU A 55 -27.66 -19.24 5.36
N SER A 56 -28.30 -18.09 5.27
CA SER A 56 -28.13 -17.18 4.14
C SER A 56 -26.68 -16.73 4.01
N ALA A 57 -26.20 -16.56 2.78
CA ALA A 57 -24.86 -16.02 2.53
C ALA A 57 -24.70 -14.65 3.23
N GLY A 58 -23.57 -14.48 3.87
CA GLY A 58 -23.23 -13.25 4.58
C GLY A 58 -22.35 -13.47 5.80
N PRO A 59 -22.03 -12.38 6.53
CA PRO A 59 -21.03 -12.38 7.61
C PRO A 59 -21.28 -13.42 8.72
N VAL A 60 -22.53 -13.69 9.03
CA VAL A 60 -22.89 -14.66 10.07
C VAL A 60 -22.50 -16.09 9.66
N ARG A 61 -22.85 -16.46 8.41
CA ARG A 61 -22.47 -17.76 7.84
C ARG A 61 -20.95 -17.90 7.73
N ASP A 62 -20.28 -16.88 7.25
CA ASP A 62 -18.82 -16.89 7.04
C ASP A 62 -18.09 -17.04 8.39
N GLN A 63 -18.56 -16.36 9.42
CA GLN A 63 -18.03 -16.49 10.78
C GLN A 63 -18.30 -17.87 11.36
N ALA A 64 -19.49 -18.43 11.14
CA ALA A 64 -19.83 -19.79 11.58
C ALA A 64 -18.92 -20.84 10.90
N ILE A 65 -18.72 -20.72 9.58
CA ILE A 65 -17.80 -21.58 8.81
C ILE A 65 -16.37 -21.50 9.40
N SER A 66 -15.86 -20.30 9.67
CA SER A 66 -14.53 -20.10 10.29
C SER A 66 -14.42 -20.74 11.67
N ASN A 67 -15.46 -20.62 12.50
CA ASN A 67 -15.49 -21.20 13.84
C ASN A 67 -15.55 -22.73 13.79
N ILE A 68 -16.38 -23.31 12.92
CA ILE A 68 -16.47 -24.76 12.72
C ILE A 68 -15.10 -25.31 12.28
N ALA A 69 -14.48 -24.72 11.25
CA ALA A 69 -13.17 -25.12 10.75
C ALA A 69 -12.12 -25.16 11.86
N ARG A 70 -12.08 -24.11 12.68
CA ARG A 70 -11.11 -24.00 13.79
C ARG A 70 -11.34 -25.05 14.86
N GLN A 71 -12.60 -25.27 15.30
CA GLN A 71 -12.90 -26.24 16.34
C GLN A 71 -12.67 -27.67 15.85
N TRP A 72 -13.12 -27.95 14.63
CA TRP A 72 -12.95 -29.27 14.03
C TRP A 72 -11.49 -29.62 13.79
N ALA A 73 -10.69 -28.68 13.31
CA ALA A 73 -9.24 -28.90 13.11
C ALA A 73 -8.50 -29.24 14.41
N GLY A 74 -9.00 -28.79 15.57
CA GLY A 74 -8.44 -29.16 16.87
C GLY A 74 -8.80 -30.56 17.34
N THR A 75 -9.81 -31.22 16.77
CA THR A 75 -10.29 -32.54 17.15
C THR A 75 -10.05 -33.58 16.06
N ASP A 76 -10.33 -33.26 14.80
CA ASP A 76 -10.09 -34.06 13.61
C ASP A 76 -9.66 -33.18 12.44
N LEU A 77 -8.36 -33.06 12.28
CA LEU A 77 -7.74 -32.24 11.25
C LEU A 77 -8.11 -32.68 9.83
N GLN A 78 -8.17 -34.01 9.60
CA GLN A 78 -8.42 -34.56 8.27
C GLN A 78 -9.87 -34.32 7.83
N ALA A 79 -10.82 -34.51 8.75
CA ALA A 79 -12.22 -34.25 8.48
C ALA A 79 -12.47 -32.73 8.24
N ALA A 80 -11.86 -31.85 9.06
CA ALA A 80 -11.93 -30.40 8.89
C ALA A 80 -11.39 -29.96 7.53
N LEU A 81 -10.24 -30.54 7.11
CA LEU A 81 -9.62 -30.26 5.83
C LEU A 81 -10.51 -30.70 4.66
N ALA A 82 -11.00 -31.94 4.70
CA ALA A 82 -11.90 -32.46 3.67
C ALA A 82 -13.18 -31.62 3.52
N TRP A 83 -13.77 -31.21 4.65
CA TRP A 83 -14.94 -30.35 4.62
C TRP A 83 -14.61 -28.97 4.01
N THR A 84 -13.52 -28.35 4.45
CA THR A 84 -13.10 -27.03 3.95
C THR A 84 -12.84 -27.04 2.45
N GLN A 85 -12.25 -28.12 1.92
CA GLN A 85 -12.00 -28.27 0.48
C GLN A 85 -13.30 -28.38 -0.33
N ASN A 86 -14.36 -28.95 0.24
CA ASN A 86 -15.67 -29.08 -0.40
C ASN A 86 -16.55 -27.83 -0.32
N LEU A 87 -16.15 -26.79 0.42
CA LEU A 87 -16.87 -25.51 0.44
C LEU A 87 -16.76 -24.80 -0.93
N PRO A 88 -17.83 -24.07 -1.34
CA PRO A 88 -17.75 -23.22 -2.52
C PRO A 88 -16.58 -22.23 -2.45
N ALA A 89 -15.96 -21.97 -3.59
CA ALA A 89 -14.87 -21.00 -3.69
C ALA A 89 -15.35 -19.60 -3.22
N SER A 90 -14.77 -19.13 -2.13
CA SER A 90 -15.16 -17.90 -1.45
C SER A 90 -14.10 -17.49 -0.41
N ASP A 91 -14.17 -16.24 0.03
CA ASP A 91 -13.31 -15.77 1.14
C ASP A 91 -13.59 -16.55 2.45
N ALA A 92 -14.83 -17.01 2.66
CA ALA A 92 -15.17 -17.86 3.80
C ALA A 92 -14.42 -19.20 3.79
N ARG A 93 -14.31 -19.84 2.61
CA ARG A 93 -13.52 -21.06 2.43
C ARG A 93 -12.02 -20.80 2.69
N ASP A 94 -11.49 -19.70 2.15
CA ASP A 94 -10.07 -19.36 2.35
C ASP A 94 -9.77 -19.04 3.82
N ASN A 95 -10.71 -18.39 4.54
CA ASN A 95 -10.62 -18.17 5.98
C ASN A 95 -10.68 -19.49 6.79
N ALA A 96 -11.60 -20.39 6.41
CA ALA A 96 -11.70 -21.71 7.01
C ALA A 96 -10.40 -22.50 6.83
N LEU A 97 -9.85 -22.50 5.61
CA LEU A 97 -8.56 -23.14 5.32
C LEU A 97 -7.42 -22.57 6.16
N ARG A 98 -7.36 -21.26 6.34
CA ARG A 98 -6.36 -20.63 7.23
C ARG A 98 -6.47 -21.15 8.68
N ASN A 99 -7.70 -21.29 9.20
CA ASN A 99 -7.91 -21.83 10.54
C ASN A 99 -7.46 -23.29 10.67
N VAL A 100 -7.73 -24.11 9.64
CA VAL A 100 -7.24 -25.50 9.59
C VAL A 100 -5.71 -25.53 9.53
N LEU A 101 -5.10 -24.73 8.66
CA LEU A 101 -3.64 -24.64 8.54
C LEU A 101 -2.99 -24.15 9.85
N THR A 102 -3.62 -23.22 10.57
CA THR A 102 -3.10 -22.76 11.88
C THR A 102 -2.99 -23.92 12.88
N ALA A 103 -4.00 -24.77 12.95
CA ALA A 103 -3.95 -25.95 13.81
C ALA A 103 -2.92 -26.99 13.32
N TRP A 104 -2.83 -27.17 12.01
CA TRP A 104 -1.93 -28.14 11.38
C TRP A 104 -0.46 -27.77 11.56
N ILE A 105 -0.10 -26.51 11.41
CA ILE A 105 1.29 -26.03 11.59
C ILE A 105 1.80 -26.36 13.00
N GLY A 106 0.94 -26.25 14.02
CA GLY A 106 1.32 -26.55 15.40
C GLY A 106 1.64 -28.02 15.66
N SER A 107 1.05 -28.95 14.88
CA SER A 107 1.21 -30.39 15.05
C SER A 107 2.14 -31.03 14.03
N ASP A 108 2.03 -30.63 12.75
CA ASP A 108 2.83 -31.15 11.64
C ASP A 108 3.04 -30.09 10.57
N PRO A 109 4.04 -29.22 10.72
CA PRO A 109 4.38 -28.20 9.72
C PRO A 109 4.69 -28.79 8.34
N GLY A 110 5.33 -29.96 8.28
CA GLY A 110 5.71 -30.61 7.03
C GLY A 110 4.50 -31.09 6.23
N GLY A 111 3.51 -31.66 6.90
CA GLY A 111 2.24 -32.04 6.29
C GLY A 111 1.50 -30.83 5.71
N ALA A 112 1.43 -29.72 6.46
CA ALA A 112 0.83 -28.49 6.00
C ALA A 112 1.54 -27.92 4.73
N GLN A 113 2.88 -27.93 4.72
CA GLN A 113 3.70 -27.53 3.57
C GLN A 113 3.41 -28.39 2.33
N ASN A 114 3.38 -29.72 2.49
CA ASN A 114 3.11 -30.65 1.40
C ASN A 114 1.70 -30.45 0.83
N PHE A 115 0.72 -30.29 1.70
CA PHE A 115 -0.66 -30.03 1.29
C PHE A 115 -0.78 -28.75 0.47
N VAL A 116 -0.28 -27.62 0.98
CA VAL A 116 -0.37 -26.33 0.29
C VAL A 116 0.40 -26.36 -1.04
N SER A 117 1.54 -27.09 -1.09
CA SER A 117 2.32 -27.24 -2.33
C SER A 117 1.56 -28.05 -3.38
N SER A 118 0.72 -29.01 -2.97
CA SER A 118 -0.07 -29.88 -3.86
C SER A 118 -1.40 -29.28 -4.31
N MET A 119 -1.83 -28.15 -3.72
CA MET A 119 -3.08 -27.50 -4.10
C MET A 119 -3.11 -27.10 -5.59
N PRO A 120 -4.27 -27.19 -6.27
CA PRO A 120 -4.42 -26.67 -7.63
C PRO A 120 -4.01 -25.19 -7.71
N SER A 121 -3.41 -24.80 -8.83
CA SER A 121 -3.04 -23.40 -9.08
C SER A 121 -4.27 -22.47 -9.03
N GLY A 122 -4.13 -21.32 -8.38
CA GLY A 122 -5.18 -20.32 -8.25
C GLY A 122 -5.05 -19.50 -6.98
N LYS A 123 -5.95 -18.52 -6.82
CA LYS A 123 -5.92 -17.54 -5.74
C LYS A 123 -5.91 -18.17 -4.34
N SER A 124 -6.70 -19.23 -4.12
CA SER A 124 -6.74 -19.92 -2.81
C SER A 124 -5.39 -20.54 -2.45
N ARG A 125 -4.67 -21.15 -3.43
CA ARG A 125 -3.32 -21.66 -3.21
C ARG A 125 -2.33 -20.53 -2.90
N GLU A 126 -2.39 -19.44 -3.64
CA GLU A 126 -1.53 -18.27 -3.41
C GLU A 126 -1.74 -17.67 -2.02
N ASN A 127 -3.01 -17.55 -1.59
CA ASN A 127 -3.37 -17.11 -0.26
C ASN A 127 -2.85 -18.08 0.83
N ALA A 128 -2.98 -19.39 0.61
CA ALA A 128 -2.50 -20.41 1.54
C ALA A 128 -0.97 -20.43 1.64
N ILE A 129 -0.25 -20.27 0.51
CA ILE A 129 1.22 -20.16 0.48
C ILE A 129 1.67 -18.94 1.28
N SER A 130 1.08 -17.78 1.02
CA SER A 130 1.44 -16.53 1.70
C SER A 130 1.20 -16.64 3.21
N PHE A 131 0.05 -17.18 3.61
CA PHE A 131 -0.28 -17.38 5.01
C PHE A 131 0.68 -18.34 5.70
N LEU A 132 0.90 -19.53 5.10
CA LEU A 132 1.78 -20.55 5.67
C LEU A 132 3.23 -20.05 5.79
N ALA A 133 3.71 -19.30 4.79
CA ALA A 133 5.04 -18.72 4.80
C ALA A 133 5.27 -17.79 6.00
N ILE A 134 4.29 -16.91 6.29
CA ILE A 134 4.34 -16.00 7.44
C ILE A 134 4.34 -16.82 8.76
N GLN A 135 3.44 -17.76 8.89
CA GLN A 135 3.33 -18.55 10.11
C GLN A 135 4.60 -19.38 10.40
N LEU A 136 5.18 -19.98 9.37
CA LEU A 136 6.44 -20.72 9.49
C LEU A 136 7.60 -19.78 9.86
N ALA A 137 7.65 -18.56 9.26
CA ALA A 137 8.71 -17.60 9.53
C ALA A 137 8.71 -17.10 10.99
N HIS A 138 7.54 -17.04 11.64
CA HIS A 138 7.44 -16.71 13.07
C HIS A 138 8.09 -17.76 13.97
N SER A 139 8.07 -19.04 13.57
CA SER A 139 8.64 -20.13 14.37
C SER A 139 10.07 -20.47 13.95
N ASP A 140 10.34 -20.55 12.65
CA ASP A 140 11.64 -20.87 12.06
C ASP A 140 11.76 -20.29 10.65
N VAL A 141 12.43 -19.15 10.53
CA VAL A 141 12.69 -18.46 9.26
C VAL A 141 13.42 -19.36 8.26
N GLN A 142 14.40 -20.16 8.72
CA GLN A 142 15.20 -20.98 7.81
C GLN A 142 14.36 -22.12 7.20
N SER A 143 13.51 -22.74 7.98
CA SER A 143 12.55 -23.76 7.50
C SER A 143 11.53 -23.15 6.52
N ALA A 144 11.02 -21.94 6.82
CA ALA A 144 10.12 -21.22 5.91
C ALA A 144 10.76 -20.94 4.56
N ILE A 145 12.00 -20.46 4.55
CA ILE A 145 12.79 -20.18 3.35
C ILE A 145 13.03 -21.48 2.56
N ALA A 146 13.49 -22.54 3.23
CA ALA A 146 13.78 -23.80 2.58
C ALA A 146 12.55 -24.42 1.90
N TRP A 147 11.37 -24.23 2.48
CA TRP A 147 10.11 -24.64 1.86
C TRP A 147 9.75 -23.77 0.64
N VAL A 148 9.78 -22.44 0.79
CA VAL A 148 9.38 -21.52 -0.30
C VAL A 148 10.32 -21.65 -1.50
N GLN A 149 11.60 -21.92 -1.30
CA GLN A 149 12.56 -22.16 -2.39
C GLN A 149 12.23 -23.39 -3.24
N LYS A 150 11.50 -24.39 -2.69
CA LYS A 150 11.04 -25.56 -3.43
C LYS A 150 9.77 -25.32 -4.24
N LEU A 151 9.08 -24.20 -3.99
CA LEU A 151 7.89 -23.84 -4.78
C LEU A 151 8.28 -23.48 -6.22
N PRO A 152 7.40 -23.76 -7.20
CA PRO A 152 7.61 -23.33 -8.58
C PRO A 152 7.81 -21.80 -8.66
N ASP A 153 8.65 -21.37 -9.62
CA ASP A 153 8.82 -19.97 -9.90
C ASP A 153 7.48 -19.32 -10.29
N GLY A 154 7.18 -18.18 -9.69
CA GLY A 154 5.92 -17.49 -9.94
C GLY A 154 5.57 -16.47 -8.86
N GLN A 155 4.41 -15.85 -9.01
CA GLN A 155 3.95 -14.79 -8.11
C GLN A 155 3.82 -15.26 -6.66
N ALA A 156 3.27 -16.47 -6.44
CA ALA A 156 3.08 -17.02 -5.09
C ALA A 156 4.42 -17.15 -4.34
N ARG A 157 5.46 -17.69 -4.99
CA ARG A 157 6.81 -17.80 -4.40
C ARG A 157 7.40 -16.43 -4.08
N ARG A 158 7.31 -15.47 -5.01
CA ARG A 158 7.80 -14.10 -4.78
C ARG A 158 7.11 -13.43 -3.62
N THR A 159 5.77 -13.53 -3.56
CA THR A 159 5.00 -12.98 -2.44
C THR A 159 5.38 -13.63 -1.12
N ALA A 160 5.53 -14.94 -1.09
CA ALA A 160 5.95 -15.66 0.11
C ALA A 160 7.36 -15.26 0.57
N LEU A 161 8.33 -15.16 -0.34
CA LEU A 161 9.69 -14.68 -0.01
C LEU A 161 9.67 -13.25 0.53
N ASN A 162 8.91 -12.35 -0.11
CA ASN A 162 8.76 -10.99 0.38
C ASN A 162 8.14 -10.94 1.78
N ASN A 163 7.13 -11.74 2.06
CA ASN A 163 6.49 -11.80 3.38
C ASN A 163 7.46 -12.33 4.46
N ILE A 164 8.19 -13.43 4.16
CA ILE A 164 9.18 -14.00 5.09
C ILE A 164 10.28 -12.98 5.37
N THR A 165 10.84 -12.37 4.34
CA THR A 165 11.96 -11.43 4.49
C THR A 165 11.52 -10.14 5.17
N SER A 166 10.28 -9.67 4.93
CA SER A 166 9.70 -8.54 5.64
C SER A 166 9.57 -8.85 7.14
N GLN A 167 9.04 -10.01 7.49
CA GLN A 167 8.93 -10.45 8.88
C GLN A 167 10.31 -10.63 9.54
N TRP A 168 11.25 -11.25 8.83
CA TRP A 168 12.62 -11.46 9.33
C TRP A 168 13.35 -10.12 9.53
N SER A 169 13.12 -9.14 8.68
CA SER A 169 13.74 -7.82 8.80
C SER A 169 13.29 -7.01 10.04
N GLU A 170 12.23 -7.45 10.75
CA GLU A 170 11.86 -6.87 12.05
C GLU A 170 12.84 -7.26 13.17
N THR A 171 13.46 -8.44 13.06
CA THR A 171 14.36 -9.00 14.09
C THR A 171 15.83 -8.95 13.69
N ASP A 172 16.14 -9.26 12.43
CA ASP A 172 17.49 -9.26 11.88
C ASP A 172 17.48 -8.78 10.42
N PRO A 173 17.39 -7.47 10.20
CA PRO A 173 17.29 -6.90 8.85
C PRO A 173 18.55 -7.14 8.01
N GLN A 174 19.73 -7.19 8.63
CA GLN A 174 20.96 -7.45 7.93
C GLN A 174 20.97 -8.87 7.35
N ALA A 175 20.66 -9.87 8.15
CA ALA A 175 20.62 -11.25 7.68
C ALA A 175 19.54 -11.45 6.60
N ALA A 176 18.38 -10.80 6.74
CA ALA A 176 17.34 -10.80 5.71
C ALA A 176 17.84 -10.20 4.39
N ALA A 177 18.50 -9.05 4.43
CA ALA A 177 19.07 -8.38 3.26
C ALA A 177 20.16 -9.24 2.59
N GLU A 178 21.09 -9.80 3.37
CA GLU A 178 22.14 -10.68 2.86
C GLU A 178 21.59 -11.95 2.22
N PHE A 179 20.55 -12.53 2.80
CA PHE A 179 19.88 -13.69 2.23
C PHE A 179 19.28 -13.35 0.86
N VAL A 180 18.49 -12.28 0.77
CA VAL A 180 17.88 -11.84 -0.50
C VAL A 180 18.94 -11.52 -1.54
N TRP A 181 20.04 -10.88 -1.13
CA TRP A 181 21.16 -10.56 -2.02
C TRP A 181 21.76 -11.81 -2.67
N ARG A 182 21.89 -12.89 -1.91
CA ARG A 182 22.51 -14.14 -2.38
C ARG A 182 21.55 -15.05 -3.14
N SER A 183 20.27 -15.07 -2.72
CA SER A 183 19.29 -16.07 -3.19
C SER A 183 18.40 -15.59 -4.34
N SER A 184 18.24 -14.29 -4.52
CA SER A 184 17.38 -13.69 -5.54
C SER A 184 18.20 -12.98 -6.62
N LYS A 185 17.61 -12.74 -7.81
CA LYS A 185 18.27 -12.04 -8.93
C LYS A 185 17.29 -11.09 -9.63
N GLY A 186 17.85 -10.12 -10.39
CA GLY A 186 17.07 -9.23 -11.25
C GLY A 186 16.03 -8.40 -10.47
N ALA A 187 14.87 -8.19 -11.07
CA ALA A 187 13.81 -7.34 -10.52
C ALA A 187 13.25 -7.85 -9.17
N GLU A 188 13.21 -9.18 -8.98
CA GLU A 188 12.77 -9.79 -7.71
C GLU A 188 13.69 -9.38 -6.55
N ARG A 189 15.01 -9.53 -6.74
CA ARG A 189 16.00 -9.10 -5.74
C ARG A 189 15.85 -7.63 -5.40
N THR A 190 15.72 -6.79 -6.43
CA THR A 190 15.60 -5.34 -6.24
C THR A 190 14.36 -4.97 -5.44
N GLN A 191 13.20 -5.56 -5.75
CA GLN A 191 11.95 -5.27 -5.09
C GLN A 191 11.95 -5.69 -3.61
N ILE A 192 12.45 -6.90 -3.33
CA ILE A 192 12.50 -7.41 -1.94
C ILE A 192 13.51 -6.61 -1.12
N LEU A 193 14.69 -6.31 -1.67
CA LEU A 193 15.70 -5.50 -0.98
C LEU A 193 15.24 -4.08 -0.71
N ASP A 194 14.51 -3.45 -1.63
CA ASP A 194 13.95 -2.12 -1.39
C ASP A 194 13.05 -2.12 -0.13
N ASN A 195 12.19 -3.13 0.01
CA ASN A 195 11.34 -3.27 1.19
C ASN A 195 12.15 -3.52 2.47
N VAL A 196 13.08 -4.48 2.45
CA VAL A 196 13.93 -4.83 3.60
C VAL A 196 14.79 -3.63 4.02
N CYS A 197 15.43 -2.95 3.06
CA CYS A 197 16.30 -1.81 3.35
C CYS A 197 15.52 -0.60 3.89
N ARG A 198 14.30 -0.34 3.40
CA ARG A 198 13.43 0.71 3.97
C ARG A 198 13.02 0.39 5.40
N GLN A 199 12.67 -0.87 5.67
CA GLN A 199 12.30 -1.29 7.02
C GLN A 199 13.51 -1.21 7.95
N TRP A 200 14.66 -1.67 7.49
CA TRP A 200 15.92 -1.53 8.23
C TRP A 200 16.28 -0.07 8.50
N ALA A 201 16.14 0.80 7.51
CA ALA A 201 16.42 2.22 7.67
C ALA A 201 15.54 2.92 8.73
N ARG A 202 14.33 2.42 8.99
CA ARG A 202 13.49 2.95 10.08
C ARG A 202 14.02 2.59 11.47
N SER A 203 14.73 1.49 11.62
CA SER A 203 15.34 1.08 12.90
C SER A 203 16.78 1.53 13.02
N ASP A 204 17.57 1.41 11.94
CA ASP A 204 18.98 1.84 11.87
C ASP A 204 19.35 2.24 10.44
N ALA A 205 19.14 3.53 10.13
CA ALA A 205 19.40 4.10 8.81
C ALA A 205 20.89 4.05 8.44
N GLN A 206 21.78 4.18 9.43
CA GLN A 206 23.24 4.16 9.18
C GLN A 206 23.72 2.77 8.81
N ALA A 207 23.28 1.74 9.53
CA ALA A 207 23.63 0.36 9.21
C ALA A 207 23.09 -0.05 7.83
N ALA A 208 21.83 0.30 7.51
CA ALA A 208 21.24 0.03 6.19
C ALA A 208 22.02 0.72 5.07
N LEU A 209 22.40 1.98 5.25
CA LEU A 209 23.19 2.75 4.30
C LEU A 209 24.58 2.14 4.11
N HIS A 210 25.28 1.84 5.21
CA HIS A 210 26.61 1.23 5.17
C HIS A 210 26.61 -0.12 4.45
N TRP A 211 25.62 -0.98 4.76
CA TRP A 211 25.47 -2.25 4.07
C TRP A 211 25.24 -2.04 2.57
N ALA A 212 24.32 -1.15 2.21
CA ALA A 212 24.00 -0.85 0.80
C ALA A 212 25.23 -0.36 0.04
N GLU A 213 26.07 0.47 0.66
CA GLU A 213 27.31 1.00 0.08
C GLU A 213 28.41 -0.06 -0.03
N SER A 214 28.42 -1.07 0.84
CA SER A 214 29.39 -2.17 0.80
C SER A 214 29.20 -3.10 -0.40
N LEU A 215 28.04 -3.05 -1.05
CA LEU A 215 27.74 -3.90 -2.20
C LEU A 215 28.50 -3.45 -3.44
N GLY A 216 29.23 -4.38 -4.06
CA GLY A 216 30.04 -4.10 -5.25
C GLY A 216 29.22 -3.82 -6.53
N GLU A 217 27.96 -4.25 -6.59
CA GLU A 217 27.07 -4.07 -7.74
C GLU A 217 26.41 -2.68 -7.73
N THR A 218 26.96 -1.74 -8.47
CA THR A 218 26.47 -0.35 -8.53
C THR A 218 24.99 -0.25 -8.95
N GLY A 219 24.56 -1.08 -9.91
CA GLY A 219 23.17 -1.05 -10.40
C GLY A 219 22.15 -1.44 -9.35
N ALA A 220 22.41 -2.51 -8.60
CA ALA A 220 21.53 -2.95 -7.53
C ALA A 220 21.50 -1.93 -6.37
N ARG A 221 22.67 -1.46 -5.93
CA ARG A 221 22.80 -0.42 -4.91
C ARG A 221 21.94 0.80 -5.26
N ASN A 222 22.03 1.28 -6.50
CA ASN A 222 21.30 2.45 -6.96
C ASN A 222 19.78 2.25 -6.99
N SER A 223 19.29 1.01 -6.89
CA SER A 223 17.85 0.71 -6.89
C SER A 223 17.21 0.88 -5.52
N PHE A 224 17.91 0.63 -4.41
CA PHE A 224 17.33 0.72 -3.06
C PHE A 224 17.89 1.86 -2.20
N LEU A 225 19.03 2.47 -2.55
CA LEU A 225 19.50 3.69 -1.89
C LEU A 225 18.46 4.82 -1.85
N PRO A 226 17.69 5.10 -2.93
CA PRO A 226 16.62 6.10 -2.88
C PRO A 226 15.60 5.83 -1.76
N GLY A 227 15.26 4.56 -1.54
CA GLY A 227 14.35 4.15 -0.47
C GLY A 227 14.90 4.44 0.93
N ILE A 228 16.18 4.12 1.17
CA ILE A 228 16.86 4.42 2.45
C ILE A 228 16.91 5.93 2.69
N ILE A 229 17.33 6.72 1.68
CA ILE A 229 17.41 8.18 1.78
C ILE A 229 16.02 8.79 2.03
N SER A 230 14.96 8.24 1.43
CA SER A 230 13.60 8.71 1.65
C SER A 230 13.15 8.49 3.10
N VAL A 231 13.51 7.36 3.71
CA VAL A 231 13.24 7.10 5.13
C VAL A 231 14.03 8.06 6.03
N ILE A 232 15.32 8.28 5.74
CA ILE A 232 16.13 9.28 6.47
C ILE A 232 15.48 10.68 6.39
N ALA A 233 14.87 11.02 5.24
CA ALA A 233 14.23 12.32 5.05
C ALA A 233 12.96 12.53 5.90
N GLU A 234 12.36 11.47 6.45
CA GLU A 234 11.22 11.58 7.36
C GLU A 234 11.63 12.23 8.68
N ASP A 235 12.83 11.86 9.20
CA ASP A 235 13.33 12.31 10.51
C ASP A 235 14.41 13.41 10.38
N ASP A 236 15.37 13.23 9.46
CA ASP A 236 16.46 14.18 9.21
C ASP A 236 16.61 14.51 7.71
N PRO A 237 15.80 15.44 7.20
CA PRO A 237 15.86 15.83 5.80
C PRO A 237 17.18 16.50 5.40
N ARG A 238 17.93 17.10 6.36
CA ARG A 238 19.25 17.69 6.09
C ARG A 238 20.27 16.60 5.82
N GLN A 239 20.26 15.53 6.61
CA GLN A 239 21.10 14.37 6.35
C GLN A 239 20.76 13.73 5.02
N ALA A 240 19.47 13.51 4.73
CA ALA A 240 19.01 12.98 3.45
C ALA A 240 19.47 13.83 2.26
N ALA A 241 19.40 15.16 2.39
CA ALA A 241 19.88 16.11 1.38
C ALA A 241 21.41 15.95 1.11
N SER A 242 22.21 15.70 2.15
CA SER A 242 23.65 15.46 2.00
C SER A 242 23.98 14.16 1.25
N LEU A 243 23.08 13.17 1.31
CA LEU A 243 23.22 11.87 0.66
C LEU A 243 22.75 11.87 -0.81
N LEU A 244 22.06 12.92 -1.25
CA LEU A 244 21.50 12.98 -2.61
C LEU A 244 22.57 12.79 -3.70
N THR A 245 23.74 13.35 -3.51
CA THR A 245 24.87 13.24 -4.46
C THR A 245 25.49 11.85 -4.55
N ARG A 246 25.18 10.95 -3.63
CA ARG A 246 25.60 9.54 -3.69
C ARG A 246 24.82 8.72 -4.70
N LEU A 247 23.64 9.23 -5.13
CA LEU A 247 22.87 8.64 -6.20
C LEU A 247 23.42 9.06 -7.55
N PRO A 248 23.40 8.18 -8.56
CA PRO A 248 23.76 8.55 -9.91
C PRO A 248 22.79 9.60 -10.45
N PRO A 249 23.27 10.53 -11.29
CA PRO A 249 22.40 11.49 -11.97
C PRO A 249 21.28 10.80 -12.77
N GLY A 250 20.09 11.37 -12.73
CA GLY A 250 18.94 10.87 -13.47
C GLY A 250 17.65 10.89 -12.68
N GLN A 251 16.61 10.24 -13.23
CA GLN A 251 15.27 10.26 -12.67
C GLN A 251 15.19 9.75 -11.21
N PRO A 252 15.91 8.68 -10.79
CA PRO A 252 15.90 8.26 -9.38
C PRO A 252 16.41 9.33 -8.43
N GLN A 253 17.50 10.04 -8.79
CA GLN A 253 18.04 11.13 -7.98
C GLN A 253 17.05 12.31 -7.90
N ALA A 254 16.43 12.68 -9.02
CA ALA A 254 15.44 13.74 -9.05
C ALA A 254 14.19 13.39 -8.21
N ASN A 255 13.69 12.17 -8.31
CA ASN A 255 12.57 11.70 -7.50
C ASN A 255 12.92 11.73 -6.00
N THR A 256 14.15 11.35 -5.64
CA THR A 256 14.63 11.42 -4.24
C THR A 256 14.72 12.86 -3.77
N ALA A 257 15.19 13.79 -4.61
CA ALA A 257 15.19 15.22 -4.30
C ALA A 257 13.77 15.75 -4.03
N GLY A 258 12.81 15.34 -4.84
CA GLY A 258 11.40 15.64 -4.61
C GLY A 258 10.86 15.07 -3.30
N GLY A 259 11.19 13.81 -2.97
CA GLY A 259 10.81 13.18 -1.71
C GLY A 259 11.36 13.90 -0.48
N ILE A 260 12.64 14.28 -0.53
CA ILE A 260 13.30 15.08 0.52
C ILE A 260 12.57 16.43 0.69
N ALA A 261 12.32 17.15 -0.42
CA ALA A 261 11.63 18.43 -0.38
C ALA A 261 10.22 18.30 0.21
N TRP A 262 9.47 17.27 -0.16
CA TRP A 262 8.14 16.99 0.35
C TRP A 262 8.11 16.75 1.86
N ASN A 263 8.99 15.86 2.35
CA ASN A 263 9.07 15.53 3.78
C ASN A 263 9.52 16.74 4.59
N TRP A 264 10.54 17.44 4.13
CA TRP A 264 11.05 18.64 4.79
C TRP A 264 10.01 19.77 4.85
N ALA A 265 9.31 20.00 3.74
CA ALA A 265 8.27 21.05 3.66
C ALA A 265 7.07 20.79 4.59
N GLY A 266 6.87 19.55 5.02
CA GLY A 266 5.82 19.21 6.00
C GLY A 266 6.06 19.81 7.38
N ASN A 267 7.33 19.96 7.77
CA ASN A 267 7.75 20.42 9.10
C ASN A 267 8.39 21.82 9.06
N ASP A 268 9.23 22.10 8.08
CA ASP A 268 9.98 23.36 7.92
C ASP A 268 10.09 23.73 6.44
N PRO A 269 9.02 24.31 5.86
CA PRO A 269 9.00 24.68 4.45
C PRO A 269 10.02 25.79 4.11
N GLN A 270 10.39 26.63 5.07
CA GLN A 270 11.39 27.67 4.84
C GLN A 270 12.80 27.10 4.67
N SER A 271 13.20 26.13 5.48
CA SER A 271 14.50 25.45 5.29
C SER A 271 14.48 24.60 4.02
N ALA A 272 13.37 23.90 3.74
CA ALA A 272 13.21 23.13 2.51
C ALA A 272 13.36 24.02 1.26
N SER A 273 12.77 25.22 1.27
CA SER A 273 12.83 26.17 0.15
C SER A 273 14.24 26.73 -0.09
N LYS A 274 14.98 27.02 0.97
CA LYS A 274 16.40 27.41 0.87
C LYS A 274 17.25 26.30 0.27
N TRP A 275 17.03 25.07 0.72
CA TRP A 275 17.73 23.93 0.15
C TRP A 275 17.37 23.69 -1.31
N ALA A 276 16.10 23.69 -1.68
CA ALA A 276 15.66 23.52 -3.05
C ALA A 276 16.26 24.59 -3.98
N ALA A 277 16.30 25.84 -3.53
CA ALA A 277 16.91 26.95 -4.26
C ALA A 277 18.44 26.83 -4.39
N SER A 278 19.12 26.12 -3.45
CA SER A 278 20.56 25.89 -3.47
C SER A 278 21.00 24.78 -4.43
N LEU A 279 20.08 23.94 -4.89
CA LEU A 279 20.36 22.91 -5.88
C LEU A 279 20.75 23.54 -7.23
N PRO A 280 21.71 22.96 -7.97
CA PRO A 280 21.97 23.37 -9.34
C PRO A 280 20.71 23.26 -10.22
N GLU A 281 20.57 24.15 -11.20
CA GLU A 281 19.48 24.02 -12.20
C GLU A 281 19.49 22.65 -12.87
N GLY A 282 18.31 22.04 -13.00
CA GLY A 282 18.11 20.75 -13.60
C GLY A 282 17.04 19.93 -12.88
N ALA A 283 16.90 18.66 -13.30
CA ALA A 283 15.81 17.78 -12.87
C ALA A 283 15.65 17.64 -11.35
N ASN A 284 16.75 17.67 -10.58
CA ASN A 284 16.70 17.59 -9.12
C ASN A 284 16.02 18.82 -8.51
N ARG A 285 16.41 20.04 -8.97
CA ARG A 285 15.82 21.29 -8.48
C ARG A 285 14.39 21.44 -8.96
N GLU A 286 14.11 21.12 -10.21
CA GLU A 286 12.75 21.13 -10.78
C GLU A 286 11.81 20.27 -9.93
N ARG A 287 12.21 19.04 -9.65
CA ARG A 287 11.40 18.10 -8.86
C ARG A 287 11.30 18.47 -7.39
N ALA A 288 12.36 19.03 -6.81
CA ALA A 288 12.33 19.55 -5.44
C ALA A 288 11.36 20.75 -5.32
N CYS A 289 11.40 21.72 -6.26
CA CYS A 289 10.48 22.87 -6.29
C CYS A 289 9.02 22.42 -6.45
N GLU A 290 8.74 21.52 -7.38
CA GLU A 290 7.41 20.96 -7.59
C GLU A 290 6.85 20.32 -6.30
N SER A 291 7.63 19.43 -5.68
CA SER A 291 7.22 18.70 -4.47
C SER A 291 7.08 19.61 -3.25
N LEU A 292 8.00 20.58 -3.09
CA LEU A 292 7.94 21.60 -2.05
C LEU A 292 6.63 22.39 -2.12
N ILE A 293 6.28 22.90 -3.31
CA ILE A 293 5.06 23.69 -3.50
C ILE A 293 3.83 22.83 -3.29
N ASN A 294 3.80 21.62 -3.82
CA ASN A 294 2.69 20.69 -3.61
C ASN A 294 2.40 20.43 -2.12
N ARG A 295 3.42 20.44 -1.29
CA ARG A 295 3.29 20.25 0.16
C ARG A 295 2.97 21.57 0.88
N TRP A 296 3.77 22.61 0.63
CA TRP A 296 3.67 23.90 1.32
C TRP A 296 2.37 24.64 1.03
N ALA A 297 1.94 24.71 -0.24
CA ALA A 297 0.71 25.38 -0.62
C ALA A 297 -0.56 24.76 0.01
N SER A 298 -0.49 23.52 0.49
CA SER A 298 -1.61 22.91 1.22
C SER A 298 -1.75 23.43 2.66
N SER A 299 -0.69 23.99 3.24
CA SER A 299 -0.68 24.59 4.60
C SER A 299 -0.65 26.11 4.58
N ASP A 300 0.12 26.70 3.65
CA ASP A 300 0.25 28.16 3.48
C ASP A 300 0.49 28.52 2.01
N LEU A 301 -0.61 28.73 1.30
CA LEU A 301 -0.62 29.09 -0.10
C LEU A 301 0.08 30.43 -0.36
N SER A 302 -0.12 31.42 0.54
CA SER A 302 0.42 32.76 0.41
C SER A 302 1.95 32.77 0.51
N ALA A 303 2.50 32.09 1.52
CA ALA A 303 3.94 32.00 1.70
C ALA A 303 4.61 31.22 0.55
N ALA A 304 3.99 30.12 0.08
CA ALA A 304 4.48 29.37 -1.06
C ALA A 304 4.51 30.22 -2.35
N GLY A 305 3.46 30.99 -2.61
CA GLY A 305 3.39 31.92 -3.73
C GLY A 305 4.45 33.02 -3.63
N THR A 306 4.60 33.64 -2.46
CA THR A 306 5.63 34.68 -2.22
C THR A 306 7.03 34.15 -2.49
N TRP A 307 7.33 32.92 -2.08
CA TRP A 307 8.63 32.30 -2.37
C TRP A 307 8.85 32.11 -3.88
N LEU A 308 7.83 31.63 -4.63
CA LEU A 308 7.92 31.48 -6.08
C LEU A 308 8.14 32.79 -6.82
N GLN A 309 7.54 33.91 -6.34
CA GLN A 309 7.76 35.24 -6.93
C GLN A 309 9.21 35.71 -6.78
N ASN A 310 9.89 35.28 -5.72
CA ASN A 310 11.29 35.61 -5.44
C ASN A 310 12.30 34.61 -6.02
N LEU A 311 11.83 33.48 -6.59
CA LEU A 311 12.70 32.51 -7.24
C LEU A 311 13.06 33.01 -8.65
N SER A 312 14.33 32.85 -9.04
CA SER A 312 14.80 33.23 -10.39
C SER A 312 14.01 32.49 -11.47
N ASP A 313 13.72 33.19 -12.56
CA ASP A 313 13.07 32.59 -13.72
C ASP A 313 13.83 31.37 -14.22
N GLY A 314 13.12 30.40 -14.77
CA GLY A 314 13.67 29.16 -15.28
C GLY A 314 12.81 27.94 -15.01
N LYS A 315 13.28 26.77 -15.46
CA LYS A 315 12.51 25.52 -15.40
C LYS A 315 12.11 25.11 -13.99
N SER A 316 12.96 25.39 -13.00
CA SER A 316 12.68 25.05 -11.61
C SER A 316 11.55 25.90 -11.02
N ARG A 317 11.50 27.21 -11.37
CA ARG A 317 10.37 28.06 -11.03
C ARG A 317 9.10 27.65 -11.75
N ASP A 318 9.19 27.38 -13.05
CA ASP A 318 8.07 26.90 -13.86
C ASP A 318 7.44 25.62 -13.30
N ALA A 319 8.26 24.68 -12.82
CA ALA A 319 7.79 23.45 -12.16
C ALA A 319 7.01 23.75 -10.88
N GLY A 320 7.51 24.66 -10.03
CA GLY A 320 6.82 25.12 -8.83
C GLY A 320 5.53 25.88 -9.15
N VAL A 321 5.55 26.78 -10.13
CA VAL A 321 4.35 27.52 -10.58
C VAL A 321 3.30 26.55 -11.13
N THR A 322 3.70 25.57 -11.91
CA THR A 322 2.79 24.52 -12.41
C THR A 322 2.09 23.79 -11.25
N ALA A 323 2.85 23.42 -10.22
CA ALA A 323 2.28 22.78 -9.03
C ALA A 323 1.29 23.69 -8.28
N LEU A 324 1.59 24.99 -8.19
CA LEU A 324 0.71 25.99 -7.56
C LEU A 324 -0.59 26.16 -8.37
N VAL A 325 -0.50 26.27 -9.68
CA VAL A 325 -1.66 26.36 -10.59
C VAL A 325 -2.58 25.14 -10.38
N GLN A 326 -2.03 23.93 -10.33
CA GLN A 326 -2.81 22.71 -10.11
C GLN A 326 -3.55 22.70 -8.76
N LYS A 327 -3.03 23.38 -7.74
CA LYS A 327 -3.72 23.56 -6.45
C LYS A 327 -4.85 24.57 -6.51
N LEU A 328 -4.64 25.68 -7.25
CA LEU A 328 -5.58 26.78 -7.34
C LEU A 328 -6.71 26.53 -8.33
N ILE A 329 -6.49 25.70 -9.34
CA ILE A 329 -7.38 25.56 -10.51
C ILE A 329 -8.83 25.20 -10.14
N THR A 330 -9.05 24.51 -9.03
CA THR A 330 -10.39 24.11 -8.56
C THR A 330 -11.01 25.08 -7.57
N THR A 331 -10.22 25.91 -6.89
CA THR A 331 -10.68 26.79 -5.81
C THR A 331 -10.68 28.26 -6.21
N ASP A 332 -9.69 28.68 -7.00
CA ASP A 332 -9.53 30.05 -7.51
C ASP A 332 -8.89 30.01 -8.91
N PRO A 333 -9.67 29.68 -9.95
CA PRO A 333 -9.15 29.56 -11.31
C PRO A 333 -8.64 30.90 -11.89
N GLN A 334 -9.08 32.05 -11.38
CA GLN A 334 -8.59 33.37 -11.79
C GLN A 334 -7.14 33.55 -11.32
N THR A 335 -6.87 33.36 -10.03
CA THR A 335 -5.50 33.42 -9.51
C THR A 335 -4.63 32.33 -10.14
N ALA A 336 -5.18 31.13 -10.41
CA ALA A 336 -4.48 30.08 -11.16
C ALA A 336 -4.04 30.57 -12.55
N LEU A 337 -4.91 31.30 -13.26
CA LEU A 337 -4.62 31.88 -14.56
C LEU A 337 -3.49 32.92 -14.49
N ASP A 338 -3.51 33.78 -13.49
CA ASP A 338 -2.45 34.82 -13.32
C ASP A 338 -1.09 34.15 -13.10
N TRP A 339 -1.04 33.10 -12.28
CA TRP A 339 0.18 32.28 -12.10
C TRP A 339 0.59 31.55 -13.38
N ALA A 340 -0.35 30.94 -14.10
CA ALA A 340 -0.07 30.23 -15.34
C ALA A 340 0.59 31.14 -16.40
N GLN A 341 0.17 32.42 -16.47
CA GLN A 341 0.77 33.39 -17.39
C GLN A 341 2.23 33.74 -17.06
N SER A 342 2.66 33.50 -15.81
CA SER A 342 4.03 33.80 -15.35
C SER A 342 5.02 32.66 -15.66
N ILE A 343 4.59 31.55 -16.28
CA ILE A 343 5.45 30.45 -16.71
C ILE A 343 6.29 30.86 -17.91
N ASP A 344 7.61 30.66 -17.84
CA ASP A 344 8.52 31.05 -18.94
C ASP A 344 8.41 30.13 -20.15
N ASN A 345 8.34 28.80 -19.91
CA ASN A 345 8.18 27.84 -20.99
C ASN A 345 6.82 28.00 -21.70
N GLN A 346 6.85 28.39 -22.98
CA GLN A 346 5.64 28.66 -23.74
C GLN A 346 4.67 27.48 -23.83
N GLY A 347 5.18 26.24 -23.99
CA GLY A 347 4.34 25.05 -24.07
C GLY A 347 3.61 24.78 -22.74
N SER A 348 4.35 24.81 -21.63
CA SER A 348 3.79 24.66 -20.27
C SER A 348 2.82 25.78 -19.94
N ARG A 349 3.18 27.04 -20.24
CA ARG A 349 2.32 28.21 -20.05
C ARG A 349 0.98 28.04 -20.74
N ASN A 350 0.99 27.70 -22.05
CA ASN A 350 -0.23 27.52 -22.83
C ASN A 350 -1.12 26.41 -22.24
N ALA A 351 -0.52 25.30 -21.86
CA ALA A 351 -1.26 24.18 -21.24
C ALA A 351 -1.90 24.56 -19.91
N GLN A 352 -1.16 25.26 -19.03
CA GLN A 352 -1.69 25.68 -17.72
C GLN A 352 -2.72 26.80 -17.85
N VAL A 353 -2.53 27.74 -18.77
CA VAL A 353 -3.51 28.80 -19.08
C VAL A 353 -4.81 28.17 -19.61
N GLU A 354 -4.72 27.24 -20.56
CA GLU A 354 -5.89 26.52 -21.10
C GLU A 354 -6.67 25.82 -19.97
N ALA A 355 -5.95 25.09 -19.10
CA ALA A 355 -6.55 24.38 -17.97
C ALA A 355 -7.23 25.33 -16.96
N ALA A 356 -6.58 26.44 -16.61
CA ALA A 356 -7.12 27.44 -15.69
C ALA A 356 -8.38 28.11 -16.27
N VAL A 357 -8.35 28.48 -17.55
CA VAL A 357 -9.49 29.11 -18.22
C VAL A 357 -10.67 28.14 -18.35
N MET A 358 -10.42 26.86 -18.68
CA MET A 358 -11.47 25.84 -18.70
C MET A 358 -12.15 25.66 -17.33
N ALA A 359 -11.39 25.74 -16.25
CA ALA A 359 -11.95 25.70 -14.91
C ALA A 359 -12.75 26.98 -14.60
N TRP A 360 -12.23 28.13 -15.01
CA TRP A 360 -12.92 29.41 -14.84
C TRP A 360 -14.23 29.46 -15.64
N MET A 361 -14.27 28.94 -16.87
CA MET A 361 -15.51 28.84 -17.68
C MET A 361 -16.63 28.07 -16.94
N LYS A 362 -16.29 27.10 -16.10
CA LYS A 362 -17.30 26.35 -15.31
C LYS A 362 -17.89 27.15 -14.15
N THR A 363 -17.14 28.13 -13.62
CA THR A 363 -17.53 28.91 -12.44
C THR A 363 -18.07 30.29 -12.81
N ASN A 364 -17.52 30.93 -13.86
CA ASN A 364 -17.92 32.24 -14.37
C ASN A 364 -17.70 32.30 -15.89
N PRO A 365 -18.62 31.74 -16.69
CA PRO A 365 -18.45 31.62 -18.14
C PRO A 365 -18.36 32.96 -18.86
N ASP A 366 -19.10 34.01 -18.45
CA ASP A 366 -19.17 35.26 -19.14
C ASP A 366 -17.82 36.02 -19.06
N ASP A 367 -17.25 36.13 -17.86
CA ASP A 367 -15.97 36.81 -17.67
C ASP A 367 -14.81 35.99 -18.28
N ALA A 368 -14.85 34.70 -18.18
CA ALA A 368 -13.85 33.80 -18.80
C ALA A 368 -13.88 33.91 -20.33
N ALA A 369 -15.06 33.90 -20.97
CA ALA A 369 -15.20 34.04 -22.41
C ALA A 369 -14.73 35.44 -22.91
N LYS A 370 -15.04 36.50 -22.15
CA LYS A 370 -14.54 37.85 -22.43
C LYS A 370 -13.01 37.89 -22.38
N TRP A 371 -12.40 37.31 -21.35
CA TRP A 371 -10.94 37.22 -21.23
C TRP A 371 -10.32 36.42 -22.39
N VAL A 372 -10.89 35.28 -22.75
CA VAL A 372 -10.42 34.43 -23.87
C VAL A 372 -10.42 35.21 -25.18
N SER A 373 -11.50 35.97 -25.47
CA SER A 373 -11.61 36.72 -26.69
C SER A 373 -10.53 37.81 -26.85
N GLN A 374 -10.13 38.42 -25.72
CA GLN A 374 -9.12 39.48 -25.64
C GLN A 374 -7.69 38.97 -25.48
N SER A 375 -7.50 37.69 -25.13
CA SER A 375 -6.20 37.09 -24.85
C SER A 375 -5.37 36.89 -26.12
N SER A 376 -4.05 36.66 -25.93
CA SER A 376 -3.12 36.29 -27.01
C SER A 376 -3.04 34.80 -27.26
N LEU A 377 -4.00 34.00 -26.76
CA LEU A 377 -4.04 32.55 -26.95
C LEU A 377 -4.14 32.21 -28.45
N PRO A 378 -3.53 31.08 -28.89
CA PRO A 378 -3.71 30.56 -30.25
C PRO A 378 -5.19 30.34 -30.59
N ASN A 379 -5.57 30.58 -31.84
CA ASN A 379 -6.97 30.48 -32.27
C ASN A 379 -7.59 29.09 -32.05
N ASP A 380 -6.81 28.02 -32.18
CA ASP A 380 -7.25 26.68 -31.92
C ASP A 380 -7.55 26.44 -30.42
N VAL A 381 -6.77 27.06 -29.52
CA VAL A 381 -7.00 27.02 -28.07
C VAL A 381 -8.25 27.79 -27.70
N LYS A 382 -8.40 29.04 -28.27
CA LYS A 382 -9.62 29.81 -28.07
C LYS A 382 -10.87 29.06 -28.50
N ALA A 383 -10.82 28.42 -29.68
CA ALA A 383 -11.94 27.63 -30.19
C ALA A 383 -12.29 26.44 -29.27
N ARG A 384 -11.30 25.72 -28.76
CA ARG A 384 -11.52 24.59 -27.82
C ARG A 384 -12.16 25.05 -26.52
N VAL A 385 -11.63 26.12 -25.94
CA VAL A 385 -12.11 26.65 -24.65
C VAL A 385 -13.55 27.19 -24.77
N LEU A 386 -13.84 27.94 -25.84
CA LEU A 386 -15.18 28.51 -26.04
C LEU A 386 -16.22 27.49 -26.51
N ALA A 387 -15.81 26.32 -27.02
CA ALA A 387 -16.71 25.24 -27.40
C ALA A 387 -17.05 24.30 -26.21
N THR A 388 -16.40 24.49 -25.05
CA THR A 388 -16.68 23.69 -23.85
C THR A 388 -17.93 24.24 -23.17
N PRO A 389 -19.00 23.42 -23.00
CA PRO A 389 -20.28 23.87 -22.43
C PRO A 389 -20.19 24.17 -20.94
#